data_a8e57a4a2e87617657b7583d19b0a89d
#
_entry.id   a8e57a4a2e87617657b7583d19b0a89d
#
_cell.length_a   1.000
_cell.length_b   1.000
_cell.length_c   1.000
_cell.angle_alpha   90.00
_cell.angle_beta   90.00
_cell.angle_gamma   90.00
#
_symmetry.space_group_name_H-M   'P 1'
#
loop_
_entity.id
_entity.type
_entity.pdbx_description
1 polymer ?
#
loop_
_entity_poly.entity_id
_entity_poly.type
_entity_poly.pdbx_seq_one_letter_code
_entity_poly.pdbx_strand_id
1 'polypeptide(L)'
;MPTFAAVDIGSNSCRLKIAKVVAHQLRTLHEDREVTRLGASVFESGLISPEAMAATIQALKRFQHAVQDRGVDKIRVVATAAMRDARNAAAFQAWVKAETGWTAEIISGLEEGRLIHLGVMAGAEMAGESKPAHSLGGRMLLVDVGGGSCEITLSEKKRISETISVPLGAVRLTEEFLTDDPPPTEGLARMRRWIQRELRRAHRRIQPAGVSWMIGTSGTAAALNDACGPASKSASQRVGKAAVGRSASSGLVVTRDVRRLATKLAKLPLAERETVQGIGPRRAEIIVAGAEVFAELLESFALAGFCYSPLGLRDGILAQMLAEQDARAKAHREFEHERWESVLATARRYGVDPKHAEPVRAHAMQLFRELKALHELPAEYENWLAAAAVLRDTGKFINHQGHHRHTQYIVSSSEIYGYTQVQRTIVSAIARYLGKSRPQPGDRALRNIPGDEHKHVHRAVVLLRLAVALNQDRASDVLRVRAKVYHKRVYLEVEPGRTGAELELWSLRKEAGYFREVFGRELFATPA
;
A
#
# COMPACT_ATOMS: atom_id res chain seq x y z
N MET A 1 16.18 3.53 -20.19
CA MET A 1 14.98 2.79 -19.76
C MET A 1 15.18 2.45 -18.29
N PRO A 2 14.36 2.97 -17.39
CA PRO A 2 14.60 2.82 -15.96
C PRO A 2 14.46 1.36 -15.50
N THR A 3 15.25 1.00 -14.50
CA THR A 3 15.26 -0.31 -13.85
C THR A 3 14.86 -0.14 -12.39
N PHE A 4 13.87 -0.91 -11.96
CA PHE A 4 13.31 -0.83 -10.61
C PHE A 4 13.59 -2.10 -9.83
N ALA A 5 13.71 -1.95 -8.50
CA ALA A 5 13.79 -3.07 -7.58
C ALA A 5 12.73 -2.95 -6.48
N ALA A 6 12.11 -4.09 -6.14
CA ALA A 6 11.22 -4.23 -5.00
C ALA A 6 11.79 -5.28 -4.05
N VAL A 7 11.96 -4.92 -2.78
CA VAL A 7 12.36 -5.81 -1.69
C VAL A 7 11.20 -5.94 -0.73
N ASP A 8 10.83 -7.17 -0.39
CA ASP A 8 9.81 -7.53 0.59
C ASP A 8 10.50 -8.24 1.77
N ILE A 9 10.44 -7.64 2.94
CA ILE A 9 10.90 -8.22 4.22
C ILE A 9 9.69 -8.83 4.92
N GLY A 10 9.40 -10.07 4.57
CA GLY A 10 8.27 -10.82 5.11
C GLY A 10 8.59 -11.58 6.40
N SER A 11 7.55 -12.05 7.10
CA SER A 11 7.72 -12.82 8.36
C SER A 11 8.44 -14.15 8.18
N ASN A 12 8.30 -14.81 7.03
CA ASN A 12 8.98 -16.09 6.76
C ASN A 12 10.21 -15.94 5.87
N SER A 13 10.19 -15.01 4.91
CA SER A 13 11.26 -14.89 3.92
C SER A 13 11.40 -13.47 3.41
N CYS A 14 12.64 -13.07 3.12
CA CYS A 14 12.94 -11.88 2.34
C CYS A 14 12.96 -12.21 0.85
N ARG A 15 12.53 -11.27 0.01
CA ARG A 15 12.43 -11.47 -1.44
C ARG A 15 12.84 -10.21 -2.18
N LEU A 16 13.57 -10.39 -3.28
CA LEU A 16 13.93 -9.34 -4.23
C LEU A 16 13.28 -9.64 -5.58
N LYS A 17 12.84 -8.59 -6.27
CA LYS A 17 12.50 -8.61 -7.68
C LYS A 17 13.03 -7.36 -8.36
N ILE A 18 13.76 -7.55 -9.47
CA ILE A 18 14.29 -6.47 -10.30
C ILE A 18 13.61 -6.54 -11.66
N ALA A 19 13.09 -5.42 -12.14
CA ALA A 19 12.46 -5.31 -13.43
C ALA A 19 12.89 -4.06 -14.18
N LYS A 20 13.01 -4.16 -15.50
CA LYS A 20 13.29 -3.05 -16.41
C LYS A 20 12.02 -2.60 -17.11
N VAL A 21 11.87 -1.30 -17.28
CA VAL A 21 10.77 -0.74 -18.07
C VAL A 21 11.11 -0.86 -19.55
N VAL A 22 10.26 -1.54 -20.31
CA VAL A 22 10.37 -1.71 -21.76
C VAL A 22 8.99 -1.44 -22.38
N ALA A 23 8.89 -0.48 -23.29
CA ALA A 23 7.62 -0.11 -23.93
C ALA A 23 6.47 0.12 -22.91
N HIS A 24 6.74 0.90 -21.86
CA HIS A 24 5.78 1.22 -20.79
C HIS A 24 5.29 0.01 -19.96
N GLN A 25 6.04 -1.10 -19.99
CA GLN A 25 5.74 -2.33 -19.27
C GLN A 25 6.96 -2.81 -18.48
N LEU A 26 6.72 -3.63 -17.45
CA LEU A 26 7.76 -4.21 -16.61
C LEU A 26 8.20 -5.56 -17.17
N ARG A 27 9.50 -5.71 -17.42
CA ARG A 27 10.14 -6.98 -17.76
C ARG A 27 11.03 -7.41 -16.61
N THR A 28 10.74 -8.55 -15.99
CA THR A 28 11.57 -9.11 -14.91
C THR A 28 12.96 -9.45 -15.42
N LEU A 29 13.98 -8.96 -14.70
CA LEU A 29 15.39 -9.25 -14.95
C LEU A 29 15.96 -10.26 -13.96
N HIS A 30 15.51 -10.19 -12.69
CA HIS A 30 16.07 -11.01 -11.62
C HIS A 30 15.09 -11.17 -10.47
N GLU A 31 15.10 -12.35 -9.86
CA GLU A 31 14.42 -12.61 -8.59
C GLU A 31 15.35 -13.38 -7.67
N ASP A 32 15.31 -13.02 -6.38
CA ASP A 32 16.02 -13.73 -5.32
C ASP A 32 15.13 -13.88 -4.09
N ARG A 33 15.42 -14.89 -3.27
CA ARG A 33 14.65 -15.20 -2.06
C ARG A 33 15.51 -15.87 -1.02
N GLU A 34 15.33 -15.47 0.25
CA GLU A 34 15.93 -16.12 1.42
C GLU A 34 14.88 -16.38 2.49
N VAL A 35 14.92 -17.56 3.11
CA VAL A 35 14.08 -17.90 4.25
C VAL A 35 14.81 -17.44 5.52
N THR A 36 14.39 -16.32 6.07
CA THR A 36 15.02 -15.68 7.23
C THR A 36 14.24 -15.86 8.53
N ARG A 37 12.98 -16.34 8.44
CA ARG A 37 12.09 -16.59 9.59
C ARG A 37 12.00 -15.40 10.56
N LEU A 38 11.98 -14.18 10.00
CA LEU A 38 11.96 -12.95 10.81
C LEU A 38 10.79 -12.90 11.81
N GLY A 39 9.68 -13.55 11.47
CA GLY A 39 8.50 -13.66 12.34
C GLY A 39 8.62 -14.70 13.44
N ALA A 40 9.61 -15.59 13.38
CA ALA A 40 9.83 -16.56 14.43
C ALA A 40 10.04 -15.83 15.77
N SER A 41 9.35 -16.27 16.80
CA SER A 41 9.28 -15.67 18.14
C SER A 41 8.56 -14.32 18.25
N VAL A 42 8.31 -13.58 17.15
CA VAL A 42 7.62 -12.27 17.22
C VAL A 42 6.20 -12.42 17.73
N PHE A 43 5.49 -13.44 17.27
CA PHE A 43 4.07 -13.60 17.59
C PHE A 43 3.83 -14.14 19.00
N GLU A 44 4.84 -14.75 19.60
CA GLU A 44 4.84 -15.20 21.00
C GLU A 44 5.45 -14.14 21.93
N SER A 45 6.68 -13.70 21.65
CA SER A 45 7.46 -12.82 22.54
C SER A 45 7.28 -11.32 22.28
N GLY A 46 6.80 -10.95 21.10
CA GLY A 46 6.75 -9.56 20.61
C GLY A 46 8.12 -9.02 20.18
N LEU A 47 9.14 -9.86 20.02
CA LEU A 47 10.50 -9.45 19.66
C LEU A 47 11.03 -10.27 18.48
N ILE A 48 11.73 -9.60 17.56
CA ILE A 48 12.54 -10.27 16.53
C ILE A 48 13.82 -10.75 17.22
N SER A 49 14.19 -12.02 17.01
CA SER A 49 15.42 -12.56 17.58
C SER A 49 16.68 -11.98 16.87
N PRO A 50 17.81 -11.88 17.59
CA PRO A 50 19.07 -11.41 17.01
C PRO A 50 19.52 -12.26 15.81
N GLU A 51 19.32 -13.57 15.86
CA GLU A 51 19.68 -14.52 14.79
C GLU A 51 18.86 -14.25 13.51
N ALA A 52 17.54 -14.05 13.66
CA ALA A 52 16.66 -13.74 12.54
C ALA A 52 16.97 -12.36 11.93
N MET A 53 17.32 -11.38 12.78
CA MET A 53 17.82 -10.09 12.32
C MET A 53 19.10 -10.24 11.48
N ALA A 54 20.10 -10.96 12.02
CA ALA A 54 21.39 -11.17 11.35
C ALA A 54 21.22 -11.90 10.01
N ALA A 55 20.42 -12.98 9.97
CA ALA A 55 20.11 -13.71 8.75
C ALA A 55 19.44 -12.81 7.70
N THR A 56 18.52 -11.94 8.14
CA THR A 56 17.85 -10.99 7.27
C THR A 56 18.83 -9.94 6.71
N ILE A 57 19.73 -9.39 7.54
CA ILE A 57 20.76 -8.46 7.10
C ILE A 57 21.67 -9.10 6.03
N GLN A 58 22.09 -10.34 6.22
CA GLN A 58 22.89 -11.05 5.23
C GLN A 58 22.17 -11.22 3.89
N ALA A 59 20.88 -11.59 3.93
CA ALA A 59 20.05 -11.66 2.74
C ALA A 59 19.95 -10.29 2.03
N LEU A 60 19.72 -9.22 2.79
CA LEU A 60 19.61 -7.86 2.24
C LEU A 60 20.93 -7.37 1.62
N LYS A 61 22.09 -7.69 2.20
CA LYS A 61 23.41 -7.40 1.61
C LYS A 61 23.60 -8.12 0.27
N ARG A 62 23.20 -9.39 0.19
CA ARG A 62 23.23 -10.13 -1.08
C ARG A 62 22.32 -9.49 -2.13
N PHE A 63 21.12 -9.06 -1.72
CA PHE A 63 20.20 -8.33 -2.59
C PHE A 63 20.79 -6.98 -3.04
N GLN A 64 21.51 -6.29 -2.17
CA GLN A 64 22.17 -5.03 -2.50
C GLN A 64 23.21 -5.19 -3.61
N HIS A 65 24.06 -6.23 -3.54
CA HIS A 65 24.97 -6.55 -4.63
C HIS A 65 24.24 -6.81 -5.94
N ALA A 66 23.17 -7.62 -5.90
CA ALA A 66 22.37 -7.89 -7.10
C ALA A 66 21.70 -6.63 -7.70
N VAL A 67 21.35 -5.65 -6.87
CA VAL A 67 20.79 -4.35 -7.27
C VAL A 67 21.88 -3.49 -7.91
N GLN A 68 23.08 -3.42 -7.31
CA GLN A 68 24.22 -2.67 -7.81
C GLN A 68 24.72 -3.21 -9.15
N ASP A 69 24.90 -4.53 -9.27
CA ASP A 69 25.34 -5.20 -10.49
C ASP A 69 24.44 -4.94 -11.70
N ARG A 70 23.16 -4.65 -11.46
CA ARG A 70 22.17 -4.43 -12.53
C ARG A 70 21.83 -2.97 -12.76
N GLY A 71 22.53 -2.03 -12.11
CA GLY A 71 22.34 -0.60 -12.29
C GLY A 71 20.90 -0.17 -12.05
N VAL A 72 20.32 -0.55 -10.91
CA VAL A 72 18.93 -0.21 -10.56
C VAL A 72 18.82 1.29 -10.27
N ASP A 73 17.90 1.97 -10.96
CA ASP A 73 17.71 3.42 -10.81
C ASP A 73 16.91 3.78 -9.55
N LYS A 74 15.94 2.92 -9.17
CA LYS A 74 15.07 3.17 -8.01
C LYS A 74 14.70 1.87 -7.31
N ILE A 75 14.77 1.89 -5.97
CA ILE A 75 14.42 0.76 -5.13
C ILE A 75 13.34 1.15 -4.11
N ARG A 76 12.42 0.22 -3.83
CA ARG A 76 11.50 0.32 -2.70
C ARG A 76 11.62 -0.93 -1.84
N VAL A 77 11.86 -0.73 -0.55
CA VAL A 77 12.00 -1.80 0.45
C VAL A 77 10.84 -1.70 1.40
N VAL A 78 10.02 -2.74 1.46
CA VAL A 78 8.87 -2.81 2.37
C VAL A 78 9.06 -3.92 3.39
N ALA A 79 8.46 -3.74 4.55
CA ALA A 79 8.40 -4.74 5.61
C ALA A 79 6.96 -4.92 6.08
N THR A 80 6.58 -6.14 6.41
CA THR A 80 5.19 -6.53 6.66
C THR A 80 4.94 -6.99 8.10
N ALA A 81 4.09 -7.97 8.34
CA ALA A 81 3.51 -8.33 9.63
C ALA A 81 4.53 -8.49 10.78
N ALA A 82 5.65 -9.19 10.60
CA ALA A 82 6.63 -9.35 11.68
C ALA A 82 7.16 -7.99 12.17
N MET A 83 7.47 -7.08 11.24
CA MET A 83 7.94 -5.74 11.58
C MET A 83 6.83 -4.84 12.14
N ARG A 84 5.56 -5.06 11.74
CA ARG A 84 4.43 -4.33 12.34
C ARG A 84 4.24 -4.67 13.81
N ASP A 85 4.41 -5.93 14.16
CA ASP A 85 4.08 -6.46 15.49
C ASP A 85 5.27 -6.41 16.46
N ALA A 86 6.50 -6.33 15.95
CA ALA A 86 7.70 -6.37 16.78
C ALA A 86 7.97 -5.06 17.53
N ARG A 87 8.17 -5.16 18.85
CA ARG A 87 8.53 -4.02 19.70
C ARG A 87 9.93 -3.44 19.40
N ASN A 88 10.83 -4.25 18.86
CA ASN A 88 12.19 -3.87 18.47
C ASN A 88 12.35 -3.57 16.97
N ALA A 89 11.24 -3.39 16.24
CA ALA A 89 11.25 -3.08 14.82
C ALA A 89 12.08 -1.83 14.46
N ALA A 90 11.99 -0.77 15.27
CA ALA A 90 12.74 0.47 15.03
C ALA A 90 14.26 0.26 15.09
N ALA A 91 14.74 -0.55 16.04
CA ALA A 91 16.16 -0.89 16.15
C ALA A 91 16.62 -1.68 14.90
N PHE A 92 15.80 -2.63 14.46
CA PHE A 92 16.11 -3.40 13.25
C PHE A 92 16.06 -2.55 11.97
N GLN A 93 15.10 -1.61 11.82
CA GLN A 93 15.11 -0.65 10.71
C GLN A 93 16.39 0.19 10.68
N ALA A 94 16.85 0.66 11.86
CA ALA A 94 18.11 1.41 11.96
C ALA A 94 19.31 0.56 11.52
N TRP A 95 19.34 -0.71 11.90
CA TRP A 95 20.40 -1.65 11.49
C TRP A 95 20.35 -1.92 9.97
N VAL A 96 19.17 -2.18 9.39
CA VAL A 96 19.01 -2.30 7.93
C VAL A 96 19.56 -1.08 7.22
N LYS A 97 19.23 0.13 7.69
CA LYS A 97 19.71 1.38 7.09
C LYS A 97 21.22 1.53 7.21
N ALA A 98 21.80 1.20 8.36
CA ALA A 98 23.24 1.27 8.58
C ALA A 98 24.02 0.33 7.64
N GLU A 99 23.53 -0.90 7.43
CA GLU A 99 24.21 -1.94 6.68
C GLU A 99 24.01 -1.87 5.16
N THR A 100 22.86 -1.35 4.73
CA THR A 100 22.48 -1.35 3.30
C THR A 100 22.25 0.04 2.73
N GLY A 101 22.16 1.08 3.56
CA GLY A 101 21.70 2.40 3.15
C GLY A 101 20.19 2.49 2.86
N TRP A 102 19.48 1.38 2.86
CA TRP A 102 18.04 1.32 2.53
C TRP A 102 17.17 1.65 3.73
N THR A 103 16.09 2.37 3.48
CA THR A 103 15.04 2.58 4.48
C THR A 103 13.91 1.58 4.23
N ALA A 104 13.72 0.65 5.16
CA ALA A 104 12.60 -0.29 5.11
C ALA A 104 11.31 0.42 5.56
N GLU A 105 10.32 0.49 4.68
CA GLU A 105 8.99 1.03 4.96
C GLU A 105 8.11 -0.06 5.57
N ILE A 106 7.64 0.12 6.81
CA ILE A 106 6.66 -0.81 7.41
C ILE A 106 5.29 -0.44 6.86
N ILE A 107 4.73 -1.29 5.99
CA ILE A 107 3.41 -1.07 5.40
C ILE A 107 2.31 -1.73 6.24
N SER A 108 1.11 -1.15 6.22
CA SER A 108 -0.05 -1.77 6.85
C SER A 108 -0.54 -2.99 6.07
N GLY A 109 -1.35 -3.84 6.71
CA GLY A 109 -1.97 -4.98 6.01
C GLY A 109 -2.94 -4.57 4.92
N LEU A 110 -3.57 -3.39 5.03
CA LEU A 110 -4.45 -2.88 3.98
C LEU A 110 -3.65 -2.39 2.78
N GLU A 111 -2.53 -1.71 2.98
CA GLU A 111 -1.61 -1.33 1.90
C GLU A 111 -0.96 -2.55 1.26
N GLU A 112 -0.62 -3.57 2.06
CA GLU A 112 -0.14 -4.87 1.58
C GLU A 112 -1.17 -5.52 0.63
N GLY A 113 -2.44 -5.64 1.05
CA GLY A 113 -3.53 -6.17 0.23
C GLY A 113 -3.77 -5.35 -1.04
N ARG A 114 -3.69 -4.02 -0.96
CA ARG A 114 -3.81 -3.13 -2.12
C ARG A 114 -2.68 -3.35 -3.13
N LEU A 115 -1.44 -3.43 -2.67
CA LEU A 115 -0.29 -3.67 -3.54
C LEU A 115 -0.36 -5.05 -4.20
N ILE A 116 -0.79 -6.09 -3.46
CA ILE A 116 -1.01 -7.42 -4.01
C ILE A 116 -2.08 -7.36 -5.11
N HIS A 117 -3.19 -6.68 -4.87
CA HIS A 117 -4.25 -6.49 -5.87
C HIS A 117 -3.71 -5.80 -7.13
N LEU A 118 -2.97 -4.71 -6.97
CA LEU A 118 -2.36 -3.98 -8.09
C LEU A 118 -1.43 -4.88 -8.90
N GLY A 119 -0.59 -5.69 -8.24
CA GLY A 119 0.32 -6.62 -8.90
C GLY A 119 -0.39 -7.69 -9.71
N VAL A 120 -1.44 -8.28 -9.14
CA VAL A 120 -2.23 -9.33 -9.81
C VAL A 120 -3.02 -8.75 -10.99
N MET A 121 -3.63 -7.58 -10.84
CA MET A 121 -4.39 -6.93 -11.91
C MET A 121 -3.50 -6.48 -13.06
N ALA A 122 -2.39 -5.81 -12.78
CA ALA A 122 -1.43 -5.37 -13.80
C ALA A 122 -0.85 -6.54 -14.60
N GLY A 123 -0.53 -7.64 -13.93
CA GLY A 123 0.01 -8.83 -14.62
C GLY A 123 -1.02 -9.63 -15.42
N ALA A 124 -2.27 -9.67 -14.99
CA ALA A 124 -3.35 -10.30 -15.75
C ALA A 124 -3.59 -9.59 -17.10
N GLU A 125 -3.40 -8.28 -17.13
CA GLU A 125 -3.50 -7.49 -18.36
C GLU A 125 -2.32 -7.72 -19.32
N MET A 126 -1.12 -7.99 -18.79
CA MET A 126 0.08 -8.29 -19.60
C MET A 126 0.05 -9.67 -20.25
N ALA A 127 -0.62 -10.63 -19.63
CA ALA A 127 -0.67 -12.01 -20.12
C ALA A 127 -1.51 -12.19 -21.40
N GLY A 128 -2.14 -11.12 -21.90
CA GLY A 128 -2.99 -11.15 -23.09
C GLY A 128 -4.17 -12.11 -22.93
N GLU A 129 -5.31 -11.80 -23.42
CA GLU A 129 -6.66 -12.36 -23.28
C GLU A 129 -6.86 -13.92 -23.23
N SER A 130 -5.79 -14.71 -23.12
CA SER A 130 -5.83 -16.18 -23.18
C SER A 130 -6.21 -16.87 -21.87
N LYS A 131 -6.43 -16.16 -20.72
CA LYS A 131 -6.85 -16.78 -19.45
C LYS A 131 -7.83 -15.85 -18.73
N PRO A 132 -8.74 -16.37 -17.96
CA PRO A 132 -10.16 -16.08 -17.88
C PRO A 132 -10.48 -14.58 -17.65
N ALA A 133 -10.35 -13.79 -18.71
CA ALA A 133 -10.76 -12.37 -18.72
C ALA A 133 -12.24 -12.19 -18.33
N HIS A 134 -13.07 -13.22 -18.53
CA HIS A 134 -14.48 -13.21 -18.12
C HIS A 134 -14.68 -13.27 -16.60
N SER A 135 -13.70 -13.77 -15.84
CA SER A 135 -13.81 -13.88 -14.37
C SER A 135 -13.34 -12.64 -13.62
N LEU A 136 -12.44 -11.82 -14.19
CA LEU A 136 -11.95 -10.60 -13.53
C LEU A 136 -12.98 -9.44 -13.52
N GLY A 137 -14.04 -9.52 -14.28
CA GLY A 137 -15.12 -8.53 -14.31
C GLY A 137 -16.20 -8.68 -13.25
N GLY A 138 -16.27 -9.84 -12.57
CA GLY A 138 -17.22 -10.14 -11.49
C GLY A 138 -16.68 -9.78 -10.10
N ARG A 139 -17.40 -10.27 -9.07
CA ARG A 139 -16.94 -10.23 -7.67
C ARG A 139 -15.98 -11.39 -7.41
N MET A 140 -14.79 -11.10 -6.99
CA MET A 140 -13.78 -12.12 -6.66
C MET A 140 -13.05 -11.78 -5.37
N LEU A 141 -12.53 -12.81 -4.70
CA LEU A 141 -11.60 -12.66 -3.59
C LEU A 141 -10.18 -12.81 -4.10
N LEU A 142 -9.30 -11.93 -3.66
CA LEU A 142 -7.87 -12.10 -3.74
C LEU A 142 -7.35 -12.34 -2.32
N VAL A 143 -6.67 -13.45 -2.13
CA VAL A 143 -6.22 -13.92 -0.81
C VAL A 143 -4.72 -14.16 -0.83
N ASP A 144 -4.02 -13.55 0.12
CA ASP A 144 -2.60 -13.81 0.40
C ASP A 144 -2.44 -14.33 1.82
N VAL A 145 -2.05 -15.60 1.97
CA VAL A 145 -1.70 -16.17 3.27
C VAL A 145 -0.18 -16.07 3.43
N GLY A 146 0.24 -14.99 4.08
CA GLY A 146 1.64 -14.73 4.40
C GLY A 146 2.14 -15.50 5.62
N GLY A 147 3.29 -15.08 6.17
CA GLY A 147 3.83 -15.66 7.40
C GLY A 147 3.10 -15.17 8.66
N GLY A 148 2.81 -13.89 8.77
CA GLY A 148 2.23 -13.29 9.98
C GLY A 148 0.77 -12.86 9.86
N SER A 149 0.29 -12.60 8.65
CA SER A 149 -1.07 -12.14 8.37
C SER A 149 -1.66 -12.85 7.16
N CYS A 150 -2.95 -12.65 6.95
CA CYS A 150 -3.67 -13.01 5.74
C CYS A 150 -4.44 -11.79 5.26
N GLU A 151 -4.17 -11.34 4.04
CA GLU A 151 -4.86 -10.27 3.37
C GLU A 151 -5.99 -10.85 2.52
N ILE A 152 -7.21 -10.33 2.73
CA ILE A 152 -8.41 -10.73 1.98
C ILE A 152 -8.97 -9.47 1.33
N THR A 153 -8.92 -9.42 0.00
CA THR A 153 -9.39 -8.29 -0.80
C THR A 153 -10.56 -8.71 -1.67
N LEU A 154 -11.69 -8.02 -1.52
CA LEU A 154 -12.81 -8.13 -2.43
C LEU A 154 -12.59 -7.19 -3.60
N SER A 155 -12.53 -7.75 -4.80
CA SER A 155 -12.41 -7.00 -6.05
C SER A 155 -13.70 -7.09 -6.85
N GLU A 156 -14.18 -5.95 -7.33
CA GLU A 156 -15.32 -5.83 -8.21
C GLU A 156 -14.93 -5.03 -9.45
N LYS A 157 -15.15 -5.57 -10.63
CA LYS A 157 -14.78 -4.90 -11.90
C LYS A 157 -13.32 -4.42 -11.90
N LYS A 158 -12.41 -5.23 -11.38
CA LYS A 158 -10.96 -4.96 -11.22
C LYS A 158 -10.62 -3.85 -10.21
N ARG A 159 -11.56 -3.36 -9.41
CA ARG A 159 -11.34 -2.36 -8.37
C ARG A 159 -11.52 -2.97 -7.00
N ILE A 160 -10.75 -2.48 -6.03
CA ILE A 160 -10.92 -2.87 -4.64
C ILE A 160 -12.25 -2.31 -4.13
N SER A 161 -13.13 -3.21 -3.69
CA SER A 161 -14.35 -2.86 -2.97
C SER A 161 -14.11 -2.83 -1.47
N GLU A 162 -13.41 -3.84 -0.94
CA GLU A 162 -13.04 -3.92 0.47
C GLU A 162 -11.73 -4.69 0.62
N THR A 163 -10.91 -4.32 1.59
CA THR A 163 -9.69 -5.05 1.97
C THR A 163 -9.62 -5.16 3.48
N ILE A 164 -9.24 -6.33 3.95
CA ILE A 164 -8.95 -6.59 5.36
C ILE A 164 -7.66 -7.38 5.51
N SER A 165 -6.97 -7.18 6.62
CA SER A 165 -5.86 -8.01 7.06
C SER A 165 -6.24 -8.65 8.38
N VAL A 166 -6.08 -9.97 8.47
CA VAL A 166 -6.39 -10.76 9.66
C VAL A 166 -5.16 -11.52 10.15
N PRO A 167 -5.03 -11.82 11.46
CA PRO A 167 -3.85 -12.49 12.02
C PRO A 167 -3.87 -14.01 11.75
N LEU A 168 -3.97 -14.39 10.48
CA LEU A 168 -4.05 -15.77 10.00
C LEU A 168 -2.83 -16.16 9.16
N GLY A 169 -1.64 -15.65 9.50
CA GLY A 169 -0.40 -16.02 8.84
C GLY A 169 0.09 -17.42 9.27
N ALA A 170 0.72 -18.14 8.32
CA ALA A 170 1.13 -19.52 8.53
C ALA A 170 2.19 -19.67 9.63
N VAL A 171 3.17 -18.76 9.75
CA VAL A 171 4.17 -18.77 10.85
C VAL A 171 3.51 -18.51 12.18
N ARG A 172 2.69 -17.44 12.27
CA ARG A 172 1.97 -17.07 13.48
C ARG A 172 1.15 -18.23 14.04
N LEU A 173 0.34 -18.86 13.20
CA LEU A 173 -0.53 -19.95 13.64
C LEU A 173 0.25 -21.21 14.02
N THR A 174 1.36 -21.48 13.36
CA THR A 174 2.23 -22.60 13.70
C THR A 174 2.82 -22.40 15.10
N GLU A 175 3.39 -21.24 15.39
CA GLU A 175 3.98 -20.92 16.69
C GLU A 175 2.94 -20.92 17.83
N GLU A 176 1.75 -20.37 17.58
CA GLU A 176 0.74 -20.22 18.63
C GLU A 176 0.01 -21.54 18.96
N PHE A 177 -0.16 -22.44 17.98
CA PHE A 177 -1.04 -23.60 18.13
C PHE A 177 -0.41 -24.96 17.87
N LEU A 178 0.71 -25.04 17.11
CA LEU A 178 1.28 -26.29 16.62
C LEU A 178 2.71 -26.50 17.16
N THR A 179 2.82 -26.63 18.49
CA THR A 179 4.11 -26.70 19.20
C THR A 179 4.81 -28.06 19.10
N ASP A 180 4.05 -29.11 18.78
CA ASP A 180 4.58 -30.50 18.68
C ASP A 180 4.53 -30.98 17.21
N ASP A 181 5.30 -32.03 16.90
CA ASP A 181 5.39 -32.62 15.59
C ASP A 181 5.24 -34.17 15.61
N PRO A 182 4.19 -34.75 15.01
CA PRO A 182 3.09 -34.07 14.32
C PRO A 182 2.18 -33.28 15.28
N PRO A 183 1.46 -32.25 14.77
CA PRO A 183 0.62 -31.41 15.61
C PRO A 183 -0.45 -32.19 16.36
N PRO A 184 -0.65 -31.90 17.67
CA PRO A 184 -1.66 -32.57 18.47
C PRO A 184 -3.07 -32.18 18.04
N THR A 185 -4.00 -33.14 18.15
CA THR A 185 -5.41 -32.94 17.74
C THR A 185 -6.05 -31.73 18.43
N GLU A 186 -5.72 -31.49 19.70
CA GLU A 186 -6.24 -30.35 20.46
C GLU A 186 -5.70 -29.01 19.94
N GLY A 187 -4.41 -28.92 19.60
CA GLY A 187 -3.78 -27.75 19.00
C GLY A 187 -4.44 -27.40 17.67
N LEU A 188 -4.63 -28.40 16.80
CA LEU A 188 -5.35 -28.23 15.53
C LEU A 188 -6.80 -27.75 15.73
N ALA A 189 -7.51 -28.30 16.72
CA ALA A 189 -8.88 -27.89 17.00
C ALA A 189 -8.95 -26.44 17.54
N ARG A 190 -7.99 -26.02 18.38
CA ARG A 190 -7.88 -24.62 18.85
C ARG A 190 -7.59 -23.69 17.69
N MET A 191 -6.63 -24.03 16.83
CA MET A 191 -6.27 -23.25 15.64
C MET A 191 -7.46 -23.08 14.70
N ARG A 192 -8.21 -24.15 14.38
CA ARG A 192 -9.42 -24.07 13.54
C ARG A 192 -10.48 -23.15 14.12
N ARG A 193 -10.75 -23.24 15.43
CA ARG A 193 -11.68 -22.31 16.11
C ARG A 193 -11.23 -20.86 16.02
N TRP A 194 -9.92 -20.61 16.12
CA TRP A 194 -9.35 -19.28 15.93
C TRP A 194 -9.56 -18.78 14.50
N ILE A 195 -9.18 -19.57 13.49
CA ILE A 195 -9.37 -19.23 12.08
C ILE A 195 -10.84 -18.89 11.81
N GLN A 196 -11.78 -19.73 12.21
CA GLN A 196 -13.20 -19.50 12.03
C GLN A 196 -13.69 -18.23 12.73
N ARG A 197 -13.15 -17.89 13.90
CA ARG A 197 -13.48 -16.65 14.60
C ARG A 197 -13.03 -15.42 13.80
N GLU A 198 -11.81 -15.41 13.30
CA GLU A 198 -11.28 -14.31 12.51
C GLU A 198 -12.00 -14.20 11.14
N LEU A 199 -12.32 -15.31 10.50
CA LEU A 199 -13.10 -15.31 9.27
C LEU A 199 -14.53 -14.79 9.47
N ARG A 200 -15.20 -15.06 10.61
CA ARG A 200 -16.48 -14.42 10.93
C ARG A 200 -16.38 -12.90 11.04
N ARG A 201 -15.25 -12.37 11.52
CA ARG A 201 -14.98 -10.91 11.51
C ARG A 201 -14.81 -10.39 10.09
N ALA A 202 -14.09 -11.16 9.26
CA ALA A 202 -13.92 -10.84 7.84
C ALA A 202 -15.27 -10.77 7.10
N HIS A 203 -16.14 -11.73 7.30
CA HIS A 203 -17.47 -11.80 6.66
C HIS A 203 -18.37 -10.60 6.97
N ARG A 204 -18.19 -9.94 8.13
CA ARG A 204 -18.97 -8.73 8.45
C ARG A 204 -18.61 -7.54 7.58
N ARG A 205 -17.38 -7.50 7.05
CA ARG A 205 -16.90 -6.44 6.15
C ARG A 205 -16.96 -6.87 4.69
N ILE A 206 -16.51 -8.08 4.41
CA ILE A 206 -16.55 -8.67 3.07
C ILE A 206 -17.82 -9.50 2.97
N GLN A 207 -18.87 -8.93 2.38
CA GLN A 207 -20.12 -9.66 2.15
C GLN A 207 -19.90 -10.74 1.09
N PRO A 208 -20.05 -12.04 1.43
CA PRO A 208 -19.71 -13.14 0.51
C PRO A 208 -20.68 -13.30 -0.67
N ALA A 209 -21.86 -12.67 -0.60
CA ALA A 209 -22.88 -12.82 -1.64
C ALA A 209 -22.35 -12.42 -3.03
N GLY A 210 -22.48 -13.31 -4.00
CA GLY A 210 -22.06 -13.10 -5.38
C GLY A 210 -20.56 -13.24 -5.64
N VAL A 211 -19.75 -13.64 -4.65
CA VAL A 211 -18.35 -14.02 -4.86
C VAL A 211 -18.33 -15.43 -5.49
N SER A 212 -17.76 -15.54 -6.68
CA SER A 212 -17.71 -16.80 -7.42
C SER A 212 -16.29 -17.32 -7.63
N TRP A 213 -15.28 -16.48 -7.39
CA TRP A 213 -13.88 -16.77 -7.66
C TRP A 213 -12.99 -16.39 -6.50
N MET A 214 -11.90 -17.15 -6.33
CA MET A 214 -10.81 -16.82 -5.43
C MET A 214 -9.48 -16.96 -6.18
N ILE A 215 -8.64 -15.94 -6.06
CA ILE A 215 -7.24 -15.99 -6.48
C ILE A 215 -6.40 -16.08 -5.22
N GLY A 216 -5.58 -17.13 -5.11
CA GLY A 216 -4.59 -17.27 -4.05
C GLY A 216 -3.22 -16.83 -4.53
N THR A 217 -2.54 -16.03 -3.72
CA THR A 217 -1.15 -15.61 -3.98
C THR A 217 -0.21 -16.14 -2.91
N SER A 218 1.07 -15.79 -3.00
CA SER A 218 2.11 -16.19 -2.05
C SER A 218 2.54 -17.65 -2.12
N GLY A 219 3.44 -17.99 -1.21
CA GLY A 219 4.05 -19.31 -1.23
C GLY A 219 3.18 -20.42 -0.66
N THR A 220 2.18 -20.12 0.15
CA THR A 220 1.20 -21.11 0.63
C THR A 220 0.32 -21.55 -0.52
N ALA A 221 -0.25 -20.59 -1.27
CA ALA A 221 -1.05 -20.88 -2.46
C ALA A 221 -0.25 -21.64 -3.53
N ALA A 222 1.02 -21.26 -3.77
CA ALA A 222 1.92 -21.97 -4.68
C ALA A 222 2.08 -23.43 -4.27
N ALA A 223 2.41 -23.69 -2.99
CA ALA A 223 2.61 -25.03 -2.49
C ALA A 223 1.34 -25.91 -2.61
N LEU A 224 0.16 -25.35 -2.29
CA LEU A 224 -1.12 -26.03 -2.46
C LEU A 224 -1.44 -26.30 -3.94
N ASN A 225 -1.17 -25.34 -4.81
CA ASN A 225 -1.33 -25.53 -6.26
C ASN A 225 -0.46 -26.67 -6.79
N ASP A 226 0.80 -26.72 -6.38
CA ASP A 226 1.75 -27.73 -6.84
C ASP A 226 1.42 -29.11 -6.25
N ALA A 227 0.99 -29.18 -4.99
CA ALA A 227 0.64 -30.43 -4.32
C ALA A 227 -0.71 -31.02 -4.78
N CYS A 228 -1.69 -30.18 -5.17
CA CYS A 228 -3.01 -30.60 -5.65
C CYS A 228 -3.09 -30.71 -7.19
N GLY A 229 -2.04 -30.32 -7.94
CA GLY A 229 -2.12 -30.01 -9.35
C GLY A 229 -2.44 -31.16 -10.32
N PRO A 230 -1.57 -32.14 -10.62
CA PRO A 230 -1.82 -33.12 -11.71
C PRO A 230 -2.88 -34.17 -11.40
N ALA A 231 -2.99 -34.62 -10.15
CA ALA A 231 -3.97 -35.64 -9.74
C ALA A 231 -5.42 -35.11 -9.77
N SER A 232 -5.63 -33.80 -9.60
CA SER A 232 -6.93 -33.19 -9.69
C SER A 232 -7.46 -33.07 -11.12
N LYS A 233 -6.58 -33.06 -12.12
CA LYS A 233 -6.98 -33.03 -13.55
C LYS A 233 -7.83 -34.23 -13.95
N SER A 234 -7.63 -35.37 -13.33
CA SER A 234 -8.44 -36.57 -13.55
C SER A 234 -9.77 -36.55 -12.80
N ALA A 235 -9.84 -35.83 -11.66
CA ALA A 235 -11.07 -35.72 -10.86
C ALA A 235 -12.01 -34.60 -11.36
N SER A 236 -11.44 -33.49 -11.88
CA SER A 236 -12.24 -32.40 -12.46
C SER A 236 -12.96 -32.80 -13.76
N GLN A 237 -12.44 -33.83 -14.48
CA GLN A 237 -13.15 -34.41 -15.64
C GLN A 237 -14.42 -35.20 -15.25
N ARG A 238 -14.56 -35.60 -13.98
CA ARG A 238 -15.73 -36.36 -13.48
C ARG A 238 -16.81 -35.51 -12.81
N VAL A 239 -16.54 -34.26 -12.49
CA VAL A 239 -17.54 -33.33 -11.93
C VAL A 239 -18.22 -32.61 -13.10
N GLY A 240 -19.37 -33.13 -13.42
CA GLY A 240 -20.47 -32.69 -14.27
C GLY A 240 -20.28 -31.66 -15.36
N LYS A 241 -20.63 -32.06 -16.58
CA LYS A 241 -20.76 -31.29 -17.81
C LYS A 241 -21.71 -30.06 -17.76
N ALA A 242 -22.12 -29.57 -16.61
CA ALA A 242 -23.26 -28.66 -16.50
C ALA A 242 -22.98 -27.19 -16.20
N ALA A 243 -21.74 -26.75 -15.97
CA ALA A 243 -21.54 -25.36 -15.52
C ALA A 243 -20.32 -24.59 -16.03
N VAL A 244 -19.44 -25.12 -16.87
CA VAL A 244 -18.31 -24.31 -17.35
C VAL A 244 -18.03 -24.56 -18.82
N GLY A 245 -18.11 -23.49 -19.62
CA GLY A 245 -17.72 -23.49 -21.02
C GLY A 245 -16.28 -23.98 -21.21
N ARG A 246 -16.08 -24.82 -22.22
CA ARG A 246 -14.83 -25.48 -22.60
C ARG A 246 -13.70 -24.48 -22.89
N SER A 247 -12.92 -24.03 -21.90
CA SER A 247 -11.59 -23.43 -22.15
C SER A 247 -10.74 -23.12 -20.91
N ALA A 248 -11.18 -23.35 -19.68
CA ALA A 248 -10.48 -22.89 -18.47
C ALA A 248 -10.11 -24.00 -17.49
N SER A 249 -9.73 -25.18 -17.96
CA SER A 249 -9.51 -26.35 -17.09
C SER A 249 -8.07 -26.50 -16.54
N SER A 250 -7.20 -25.52 -16.63
CA SER A 250 -5.78 -25.69 -16.27
C SER A 250 -5.30 -24.85 -15.08
N GLY A 251 -6.09 -24.68 -14.03
CA GLY A 251 -5.60 -23.89 -12.91
C GLY A 251 -6.45 -23.84 -11.64
N LEU A 252 -7.59 -24.52 -11.57
CA LEU A 252 -8.44 -24.52 -10.37
C LEU A 252 -7.96 -25.59 -9.37
N VAL A 253 -7.57 -25.16 -8.18
CA VAL A 253 -7.32 -26.01 -7.01
C VAL A 253 -8.61 -26.19 -6.24
N VAL A 254 -9.17 -27.41 -6.25
CA VAL A 254 -10.52 -27.70 -5.73
C VAL A 254 -10.53 -27.72 -4.20
N THR A 255 -11.54 -27.11 -3.58
CA THR A 255 -11.71 -27.04 -2.12
C THR A 255 -11.57 -28.38 -1.43
N ARG A 256 -12.22 -29.43 -1.95
CA ARG A 256 -12.13 -30.78 -1.39
C ARG A 256 -10.70 -31.32 -1.36
N ASP A 257 -9.89 -31.02 -2.37
CA ASP A 257 -8.51 -31.50 -2.46
C ASP A 257 -7.60 -30.72 -1.49
N VAL A 258 -7.85 -29.42 -1.30
CA VAL A 258 -7.18 -28.61 -0.27
C VAL A 258 -7.48 -29.16 1.13
N ARG A 259 -8.75 -29.44 1.46
CA ARG A 259 -9.17 -30.00 2.75
C ARG A 259 -8.55 -31.39 3.00
N ARG A 260 -8.52 -32.25 1.97
CA ARG A 260 -7.88 -33.57 2.03
C ARG A 260 -6.39 -33.45 2.30
N LEU A 261 -5.72 -32.54 1.59
CA LEU A 261 -4.28 -32.29 1.76
C LEU A 261 -3.98 -31.74 3.16
N ALA A 262 -4.72 -30.75 3.64
CA ALA A 262 -4.57 -30.21 5.00
C ALA A 262 -4.69 -31.30 6.06
N THR A 263 -5.72 -32.17 5.95
CA THR A 263 -5.91 -33.30 6.87
C THR A 263 -4.78 -34.32 6.79
N LYS A 264 -4.22 -34.56 5.61
CA LYS A 264 -3.07 -35.45 5.42
C LYS A 264 -1.81 -34.86 6.08
N LEU A 265 -1.49 -33.60 5.76
CA LEU A 265 -0.29 -32.90 6.26
C LEU A 265 -0.26 -32.80 7.79
N ALA A 266 -1.41 -32.61 8.43
CA ALA A 266 -1.54 -32.54 9.87
C ALA A 266 -1.19 -33.85 10.60
N LYS A 267 -1.21 -34.99 9.89
CA LYS A 267 -0.88 -36.31 10.45
C LYS A 267 0.57 -36.71 10.22
N LEU A 268 1.27 -36.05 9.34
CA LEU A 268 2.64 -36.37 8.96
C LEU A 268 3.64 -35.64 9.86
N PRO A 269 4.72 -36.27 10.32
CA PRO A 269 5.85 -35.58 10.93
C PRO A 269 6.56 -34.68 9.90
N LEU A 270 7.36 -33.73 10.37
CA LEU A 270 8.05 -32.73 9.55
C LEU A 270 8.86 -33.38 8.41
N ALA A 271 9.65 -34.41 8.74
CA ALA A 271 10.49 -35.11 7.75
C ALA A 271 9.68 -35.71 6.59
N GLU A 272 8.48 -36.24 6.86
CA GLU A 272 7.60 -36.75 5.81
C GLU A 272 6.91 -35.61 5.03
N ARG A 273 6.54 -34.51 5.70
CA ARG A 273 5.98 -33.33 5.05
C ARG A 273 6.95 -32.70 4.04
N GLU A 274 8.26 -32.73 4.32
CA GLU A 274 9.31 -32.24 3.42
C GLU A 274 9.37 -33.01 2.10
N THR A 275 8.97 -34.30 2.11
CA THR A 275 8.97 -35.15 0.92
C THR A 275 7.68 -35.05 0.09
N VAL A 276 6.64 -34.38 0.62
CA VAL A 276 5.38 -34.21 -0.12
C VAL A 276 5.62 -33.33 -1.34
N GLN A 277 5.27 -33.86 -2.51
CA GLN A 277 5.40 -33.13 -3.77
C GLN A 277 4.70 -31.75 -3.70
N GLY A 278 5.40 -30.70 -4.07
CA GLY A 278 4.91 -29.31 -4.04
C GLY A 278 5.12 -28.59 -2.71
N ILE A 279 5.42 -29.28 -1.61
CA ILE A 279 5.63 -28.67 -0.28
C ILE A 279 7.13 -28.36 -0.09
N GLY A 280 7.97 -29.40 0.01
CA GLY A 280 9.41 -29.29 0.19
C GLY A 280 9.84 -28.68 1.54
N PRO A 281 11.16 -28.73 1.88
CA PRO A 281 11.68 -28.38 3.19
C PRO A 281 11.45 -26.92 3.60
N ARG A 282 11.36 -25.99 2.62
CA ARG A 282 11.16 -24.57 2.91
C ARG A 282 9.77 -24.22 3.45
N ARG A 283 8.80 -25.14 3.32
CA ARG A 283 7.39 -24.91 3.69
C ARG A 283 6.85 -25.93 4.70
N ALA A 284 7.46 -27.11 4.78
CA ALA A 284 6.96 -28.24 5.58
C ALA A 284 6.59 -27.86 7.02
N GLU A 285 7.35 -26.97 7.63
CA GLU A 285 7.16 -26.50 8.99
C GLU A 285 5.83 -25.74 9.18
N ILE A 286 5.49 -24.86 8.25
CA ILE A 286 4.35 -23.92 8.37
C ILE A 286 3.16 -24.29 7.47
N ILE A 287 3.27 -25.33 6.68
CA ILE A 287 2.26 -25.65 5.66
C ILE A 287 0.95 -26.15 6.27
N VAL A 288 1.00 -26.82 7.42
CA VAL A 288 -0.22 -27.32 8.10
C VAL A 288 -1.14 -26.15 8.40
N ALA A 289 -0.62 -25.11 9.05
CA ALA A 289 -1.39 -23.90 9.35
C ALA A 289 -1.88 -23.20 8.07
N GLY A 290 -1.00 -23.02 7.08
CA GLY A 290 -1.38 -22.37 5.83
C GLY A 290 -2.46 -23.12 5.04
N ALA A 291 -2.39 -24.46 5.01
CA ALA A 291 -3.39 -25.29 4.34
C ALA A 291 -4.76 -25.26 5.05
N GLU A 292 -4.75 -25.26 6.38
CA GLU A 292 -6.00 -25.10 7.17
C GLU A 292 -6.65 -23.74 6.94
N VAL A 293 -5.87 -22.64 6.87
CA VAL A 293 -6.41 -21.31 6.54
C VAL A 293 -7.07 -21.30 5.16
N PHE A 294 -6.43 -21.86 4.13
CA PHE A 294 -7.03 -21.95 2.80
C PHE A 294 -8.29 -22.81 2.78
N ALA A 295 -8.28 -23.95 3.48
CA ALA A 295 -9.44 -24.83 3.54
C ALA A 295 -10.63 -24.14 4.22
N GLU A 296 -10.40 -23.51 5.38
CA GLU A 296 -11.45 -22.77 6.11
C GLU A 296 -11.97 -21.55 5.31
N LEU A 297 -11.07 -20.82 4.61
CA LEU A 297 -11.47 -19.73 3.72
C LEU A 297 -12.40 -20.21 2.61
N LEU A 298 -12.00 -21.23 1.86
CA LEU A 298 -12.78 -21.78 0.76
C LEU A 298 -14.14 -22.29 1.20
N GLU A 299 -14.19 -22.97 2.33
CA GLU A 299 -15.43 -23.49 2.91
C GLU A 299 -16.34 -22.37 3.43
N SER A 300 -15.77 -21.39 4.15
CA SER A 300 -16.53 -20.29 4.74
C SER A 300 -17.16 -19.36 3.70
N PHE A 301 -16.49 -19.19 2.55
CA PHE A 301 -17.03 -18.44 1.41
C PHE A 301 -17.79 -19.33 0.40
N ALA A 302 -17.99 -20.61 0.70
CA ALA A 302 -18.67 -21.59 -0.16
C ALA A 302 -18.11 -21.64 -1.60
N LEU A 303 -16.79 -21.57 -1.75
CA LEU A 303 -16.11 -21.56 -3.04
C LEU A 303 -15.72 -22.97 -3.49
N ALA A 304 -15.83 -23.22 -4.80
CA ALA A 304 -15.45 -24.51 -5.40
C ALA A 304 -13.94 -24.75 -5.34
N GLY A 305 -13.14 -23.69 -5.25
CA GLY A 305 -11.67 -23.74 -5.23
C GLY A 305 -11.06 -22.38 -5.44
N PHE A 306 -9.73 -22.34 -5.64
CA PHE A 306 -9.00 -21.12 -5.96
C PHE A 306 -8.10 -21.31 -7.18
N CYS A 307 -7.77 -20.21 -7.86
CA CYS A 307 -6.74 -20.15 -8.89
C CYS A 307 -5.47 -19.55 -8.31
N TYR A 308 -4.31 -20.13 -8.60
CA TYR A 308 -3.03 -19.57 -8.15
C TYR A 308 -2.53 -18.48 -9.09
N SER A 309 -2.06 -17.38 -8.50
CA SER A 309 -1.30 -16.35 -9.19
C SER A 309 0.14 -16.28 -8.65
N PRO A 310 1.16 -16.33 -9.52
CA PRO A 310 2.55 -16.12 -9.10
C PRO A 310 2.88 -14.66 -8.78
N LEU A 311 1.97 -13.75 -9.14
CA LEU A 311 2.10 -12.32 -8.91
C LEU A 311 1.61 -11.97 -7.50
N GLY A 312 2.20 -10.94 -6.90
CA GLY A 312 1.87 -10.54 -5.54
C GLY A 312 2.48 -9.20 -5.16
N LEU A 313 2.86 -9.04 -3.88
CA LEU A 313 3.31 -7.78 -3.29
C LEU A 313 4.42 -7.08 -4.10
N ARG A 314 5.49 -7.78 -4.46
CA ARG A 314 6.62 -7.20 -5.22
C ARG A 314 6.20 -6.71 -6.61
N ASP A 315 5.29 -7.41 -7.26
CA ASP A 315 4.74 -7.01 -8.55
C ASP A 315 3.92 -5.74 -8.43
N GLY A 316 3.14 -5.61 -7.36
CA GLY A 316 2.39 -4.41 -7.04
C GLY A 316 3.28 -3.21 -6.72
N ILE A 317 4.36 -3.41 -5.97
CA ILE A 317 5.35 -2.36 -5.70
C ILE A 317 5.95 -1.85 -7.01
N LEU A 318 6.39 -2.76 -7.88
CA LEU A 318 6.97 -2.39 -9.18
C LEU A 318 5.94 -1.73 -10.10
N ALA A 319 4.69 -2.22 -10.13
CA ALA A 319 3.61 -1.61 -10.91
C ALA A 319 3.29 -0.19 -10.42
N GLN A 320 3.29 0.05 -9.10
CA GLN A 320 3.12 1.38 -8.55
C GLN A 320 4.29 2.29 -8.93
N MET A 321 5.55 1.84 -8.80
CA MET A 321 6.72 2.62 -9.20
C MET A 321 6.68 3.01 -10.68
N LEU A 322 6.21 2.11 -11.55
CA LEU A 322 5.99 2.41 -12.96
C LEU A 322 4.88 3.44 -13.15
N ALA A 323 3.74 3.26 -12.49
CA ALA A 323 2.60 4.17 -12.59
C ALA A 323 2.95 5.59 -12.11
N GLU A 324 3.78 5.73 -11.08
CA GLU A 324 4.25 7.02 -10.56
C GLU A 324 5.20 7.75 -11.53
N GLN A 325 6.00 7.01 -12.30
CA GLN A 325 7.03 7.61 -13.17
C GLN A 325 6.65 7.72 -14.64
N ASP A 326 5.70 6.94 -15.09
CA ASP A 326 5.33 6.88 -16.50
C ASP A 326 3.82 7.13 -16.70
N ALA A 327 3.48 8.37 -17.04
CA ALA A 327 2.10 8.76 -17.32
C ALA A 327 1.47 8.01 -18.53
N ARG A 328 2.28 7.35 -19.35
CA ARG A 328 1.81 6.50 -20.46
C ARG A 328 1.57 5.07 -20.03
N ALA A 329 2.04 4.67 -18.84
CA ALA A 329 1.76 3.35 -18.31
C ALA A 329 0.25 3.16 -18.16
N LYS A 330 -0.25 2.00 -18.59
CA LYS A 330 -1.69 1.70 -18.60
C LYS A 330 -2.30 1.81 -17.19
N ALA A 331 -1.55 1.38 -16.16
CA ALA A 331 -1.97 1.45 -14.78
C ALA A 331 -1.95 2.88 -14.17
N HIS A 332 -1.34 3.88 -14.84
CA HIS A 332 -1.17 5.22 -14.26
C HIS A 332 -2.52 5.88 -13.92
N ARG A 333 -3.47 5.87 -14.86
CA ARG A 333 -4.79 6.51 -14.64
C ARG A 333 -5.60 5.86 -13.54
N GLU A 334 -5.56 4.52 -13.45
CA GLU A 334 -6.26 3.78 -12.40
C GLU A 334 -5.63 4.03 -11.05
N PHE A 335 -4.30 4.01 -10.98
CA PHE A 335 -3.54 4.33 -9.77
C PHE A 335 -3.82 5.75 -9.25
N GLU A 336 -3.76 6.77 -10.13
CA GLU A 336 -4.05 8.16 -9.75
C GLU A 336 -5.51 8.33 -9.30
N HIS A 337 -6.45 7.64 -9.94
CA HIS A 337 -7.86 7.65 -9.54
C HIS A 337 -8.06 7.01 -8.16
N GLU A 338 -7.51 5.81 -7.91
CA GLU A 338 -7.61 5.13 -6.61
C GLU A 338 -6.97 5.97 -5.49
N ARG A 339 -5.81 6.54 -5.78
CA ARG A 339 -5.11 7.43 -4.85
C ARG A 339 -5.97 8.64 -4.47
N TRP A 340 -6.59 9.28 -5.46
CA TRP A 340 -7.45 10.43 -5.25
C TRP A 340 -8.74 10.06 -4.49
N GLU A 341 -9.40 8.98 -4.85
CA GLU A 341 -10.57 8.48 -4.12
C GLU A 341 -10.26 8.17 -2.65
N SER A 342 -9.07 7.68 -2.34
CA SER A 342 -8.64 7.46 -0.96
C SER A 342 -8.49 8.76 -0.16
N VAL A 343 -8.00 9.84 -0.79
CA VAL A 343 -7.98 11.19 -0.19
C VAL A 343 -9.40 11.67 0.11
N LEU A 344 -10.31 11.54 -0.87
CA LEU A 344 -11.70 11.95 -0.70
C LEU A 344 -12.44 11.11 0.34
N ALA A 345 -12.17 9.80 0.39
CA ALA A 345 -12.74 8.91 1.42
C ALA A 345 -12.28 9.32 2.82
N THR A 346 -10.99 9.66 2.97
CA THR A 346 -10.45 10.18 4.23
C THR A 346 -11.11 11.51 4.61
N ALA A 347 -11.24 12.43 3.67
CA ALA A 347 -11.91 13.72 3.89
C ALA A 347 -13.36 13.53 4.35
N ARG A 348 -14.13 12.68 3.67
CA ARG A 348 -15.51 12.33 4.03
C ARG A 348 -15.61 11.71 5.44
N ARG A 349 -14.70 10.79 5.76
CA ARG A 349 -14.65 10.12 7.07
C ARG A 349 -14.51 11.12 8.23
N TYR A 350 -13.77 12.18 8.03
CA TYR A 350 -13.54 13.23 9.04
C TYR A 350 -14.38 14.47 8.82
N GLY A 351 -15.49 14.36 8.10
CA GLY A 351 -16.50 15.42 7.98
C GLY A 351 -16.03 16.68 7.26
N VAL A 352 -15.05 16.57 6.36
CA VAL A 352 -14.61 17.73 5.55
C VAL A 352 -15.70 18.10 4.55
N ASP A 353 -16.10 19.38 4.55
CA ASP A 353 -17.08 19.91 3.61
C ASP A 353 -16.43 20.10 2.22
N PRO A 354 -16.90 19.39 1.19
CA PRO A 354 -16.38 19.51 -0.17
C PRO A 354 -16.53 20.94 -0.74
N LYS A 355 -17.59 21.66 -0.36
CA LYS A 355 -17.83 23.03 -0.84
C LYS A 355 -16.72 24.00 -0.44
N HIS A 356 -16.05 23.74 0.68
CA HIS A 356 -14.92 24.54 1.16
C HIS A 356 -13.56 23.94 0.82
N ALA A 357 -13.49 22.64 0.61
CA ALA A 357 -12.24 21.97 0.27
C ALA A 357 -11.85 22.18 -1.19
N GLU A 358 -12.81 22.03 -2.10
CA GLU A 358 -12.57 22.06 -3.54
C GLU A 358 -12.08 23.43 -4.07
N PRO A 359 -12.66 24.59 -3.69
CA PRO A 359 -12.12 25.88 -4.10
C PRO A 359 -10.67 26.08 -3.66
N VAL A 360 -10.30 25.70 -2.42
CA VAL A 360 -8.92 25.81 -1.95
C VAL A 360 -7.99 24.87 -2.73
N ARG A 361 -8.42 23.66 -3.06
CA ARG A 361 -7.66 22.78 -3.95
C ARG A 361 -7.45 23.41 -5.32
N ALA A 362 -8.49 23.97 -5.91
CA ALA A 362 -8.42 24.62 -7.21
C ALA A 362 -7.44 25.81 -7.19
N HIS A 363 -7.51 26.68 -6.18
CA HIS A 363 -6.55 27.77 -6.00
C HIS A 363 -5.12 27.26 -5.79
N ALA A 364 -4.92 26.21 -4.99
CA ALA A 364 -3.60 25.62 -4.78
C ALA A 364 -2.99 25.12 -6.10
N MET A 365 -3.79 24.44 -6.94
CA MET A 365 -3.35 23.97 -8.26
C MET A 365 -3.07 25.11 -9.23
N GLN A 366 -3.85 26.18 -9.19
CA GLN A 366 -3.62 27.38 -9.99
C GLN A 366 -2.31 28.06 -9.58
N LEU A 367 -2.09 28.29 -8.29
CA LEU A 367 -0.85 28.87 -7.75
C LEU A 367 0.37 27.98 -8.04
N PHE A 368 0.22 26.67 -7.98
CA PHE A 368 1.29 25.74 -8.33
C PHE A 368 1.75 25.94 -9.77
N ARG A 369 0.83 26.13 -10.71
CA ARG A 369 1.16 26.37 -12.14
C ARG A 369 1.70 27.76 -12.39
N GLU A 370 1.04 28.79 -11.84
CA GLU A 370 1.41 30.19 -12.03
C GLU A 370 2.79 30.54 -11.43
N LEU A 371 3.13 29.94 -10.31
CA LEU A 371 4.39 30.19 -9.60
C LEU A 371 5.47 29.12 -9.86
N LYS A 372 5.31 28.27 -10.88
CA LYS A 372 6.20 27.14 -11.17
C LYS A 372 7.68 27.54 -11.25
N ALA A 373 7.99 28.64 -11.93
CA ALA A 373 9.35 29.15 -12.06
C ALA A 373 9.92 29.70 -10.74
N LEU A 374 9.08 29.98 -9.73
CA LEU A 374 9.49 30.50 -8.43
C LEU A 374 9.66 29.38 -7.41
N HIS A 375 8.69 28.49 -7.31
CA HIS A 375 8.70 27.49 -6.25
C HIS A 375 9.63 26.30 -6.55
N GLU A 376 9.91 25.99 -7.82
CA GLU A 376 10.82 24.91 -8.24
C GLU A 376 10.52 23.56 -7.55
N LEU A 377 9.26 23.29 -7.20
CA LEU A 377 8.85 22.04 -6.58
C LEU A 377 8.86 20.91 -7.61
N PRO A 378 9.26 19.69 -7.22
CA PRO A 378 9.07 18.50 -8.02
C PRO A 378 7.60 18.30 -8.44
N ALA A 379 7.36 17.64 -9.57
CA ALA A 379 6.02 17.49 -10.13
C ALA A 379 5.05 16.75 -9.19
N GLU A 380 5.53 15.79 -8.42
CA GLU A 380 4.75 15.04 -7.44
C GLU A 380 4.14 15.92 -6.33
N TYR A 381 4.73 17.07 -6.06
CA TYR A 381 4.19 18.04 -5.09
C TYR A 381 2.85 18.63 -5.51
N GLU A 382 2.51 18.63 -6.81
CA GLU A 382 1.18 19.04 -7.28
C GLU A 382 0.10 18.19 -6.62
N ASN A 383 0.26 16.86 -6.65
CA ASN A 383 -0.69 15.92 -6.04
C ASN A 383 -0.68 15.99 -4.50
N TRP A 384 0.50 16.17 -3.89
CA TRP A 384 0.59 16.27 -2.42
C TRP A 384 -0.01 17.56 -1.90
N LEU A 385 0.16 18.66 -2.61
CA LEU A 385 -0.47 19.94 -2.30
C LEU A 385 -2.00 19.86 -2.46
N ALA A 386 -2.48 19.20 -3.53
CA ALA A 386 -3.91 18.95 -3.72
C ALA A 386 -4.52 18.15 -2.56
N ALA A 387 -3.85 17.07 -2.15
CA ALA A 387 -4.29 16.26 -1.01
C ALA A 387 -4.26 17.06 0.29
N ALA A 388 -3.20 17.83 0.55
CA ALA A 388 -3.11 18.69 1.73
C ALA A 388 -4.23 19.76 1.77
N ALA A 389 -4.56 20.33 0.61
CA ALA A 389 -5.63 21.31 0.48
C ALA A 389 -7.01 20.72 0.84
N VAL A 390 -7.30 19.49 0.42
CA VAL A 390 -8.55 18.81 0.75
C VAL A 390 -8.57 18.37 2.23
N LEU A 391 -7.48 17.82 2.73
CA LEU A 391 -7.41 17.21 4.06
C LEU A 391 -7.16 18.22 5.19
N ARG A 392 -6.87 19.49 4.90
CA ARG A 392 -6.47 20.53 5.88
C ARG A 392 -7.43 20.72 7.05
N ASP A 393 -8.70 20.43 6.84
CA ASP A 393 -9.77 20.66 7.82
C ASP A 393 -10.18 19.39 8.59
N THR A 394 -9.56 18.22 8.32
CA THR A 394 -9.86 16.93 8.99
C THR A 394 -9.75 17.01 10.51
N GLY A 395 -8.84 17.83 11.03
CA GLY A 395 -8.66 18.01 12.46
C GLY A 395 -9.82 18.69 13.18
N LYS A 396 -10.70 19.41 12.46
CA LYS A 396 -11.93 20.01 13.01
C LYS A 396 -12.90 18.96 13.56
N PHE A 397 -12.80 17.73 13.07
CA PHE A 397 -13.54 16.58 13.60
C PHE A 397 -13.26 16.33 15.09
N ILE A 398 -12.06 16.65 15.56
CA ILE A 398 -11.68 16.50 16.96
C ILE A 398 -11.98 17.80 17.72
N ASN A 399 -11.46 18.95 17.24
CA ASN A 399 -11.67 20.26 17.85
C ASN A 399 -11.38 21.36 16.84
N HIS A 400 -12.19 22.44 16.85
CA HIS A 400 -11.99 23.61 16.01
C HIS A 400 -10.75 24.41 16.41
N GLN A 401 -10.48 24.55 17.72
CA GLN A 401 -9.31 25.27 18.21
C GLN A 401 -8.05 24.41 18.05
N GLY A 402 -7.06 24.92 17.32
CA GLY A 402 -5.81 24.19 17.08
C GLY A 402 -5.96 22.98 16.15
N HIS A 403 -7.04 22.88 15.37
CA HIS A 403 -7.37 21.75 14.50
C HIS A 403 -6.22 21.32 13.58
N HIS A 404 -5.37 22.22 13.16
CA HIS A 404 -4.23 21.91 12.29
C HIS A 404 -3.23 20.92 12.93
N ARG A 405 -3.12 20.87 14.27
CA ARG A 405 -2.34 19.85 14.98
C ARG A 405 -3.02 18.47 14.89
N HIS A 406 -4.34 18.46 15.04
CA HIS A 406 -5.14 17.25 14.88
C HIS A 406 -5.14 16.77 13.43
N THR A 407 -5.20 17.70 12.46
CA THR A 407 -5.04 17.39 11.03
C THR A 407 -3.74 16.66 10.77
N GLN A 408 -2.61 17.15 11.29
CA GLN A 408 -1.33 16.49 11.13
C GLN A 408 -1.37 15.05 11.63
N TYR A 409 -1.87 14.82 12.84
CA TYR A 409 -1.98 13.48 13.42
C TYR A 409 -2.90 12.58 12.59
N ILE A 410 -4.09 13.06 12.23
CA ILE A 410 -5.05 12.32 11.43
C ILE A 410 -4.43 11.90 10.09
N VAL A 411 -3.88 12.85 9.33
CA VAL A 411 -3.35 12.57 7.98
C VAL A 411 -2.12 11.66 8.03
N SER A 412 -1.20 11.87 8.98
CA SER A 412 -0.01 11.01 9.10
C SER A 412 -0.34 9.59 9.57
N SER A 413 -1.42 9.42 10.36
CA SER A 413 -1.86 8.13 10.92
C SER A 413 -2.96 7.44 10.11
N SER A 414 -3.59 8.15 9.16
CA SER A 414 -4.60 7.56 8.28
C SER A 414 -3.96 6.74 7.18
N GLU A 415 -4.61 5.65 6.82
CA GLU A 415 -4.26 4.91 5.61
C GLU A 415 -4.86 5.61 4.40
N ILE A 416 -4.01 6.34 3.69
CA ILE A 416 -4.35 6.98 2.42
C ILE A 416 -3.64 6.17 1.34
N TYR A 417 -4.40 5.38 0.60
CA TYR A 417 -3.87 4.46 -0.40
C TYR A 417 -3.07 5.18 -1.48
N GLY A 418 -2.00 4.53 -1.94
CA GLY A 418 -1.12 5.10 -2.94
C GLY A 418 -0.14 6.16 -2.43
N TYR A 419 -0.14 6.46 -1.13
CA TYR A 419 0.85 7.32 -0.49
C TYR A 419 1.76 6.50 0.43
N THR A 420 3.07 6.60 0.24
CA THR A 420 4.05 6.05 1.18
C THR A 420 3.97 6.77 2.52
N GLN A 421 4.57 6.20 3.56
CA GLN A 421 4.59 6.86 4.88
C GLN A 421 5.29 8.23 4.83
N VAL A 422 6.36 8.37 4.06
CA VAL A 422 7.07 9.65 3.87
C VAL A 422 6.16 10.66 3.19
N GLN A 423 5.48 10.27 2.11
CA GLN A 423 4.55 11.14 1.39
C GLN A 423 3.38 11.59 2.28
N ARG A 424 2.78 10.68 3.07
CA ARG A 424 1.74 11.05 4.06
C ARG A 424 2.26 12.02 5.10
N THR A 425 3.51 11.84 5.55
CA THR A 425 4.14 12.77 6.50
C THR A 425 4.32 14.15 5.88
N ILE A 426 4.76 14.23 4.61
CA ILE A 426 4.88 15.50 3.87
C ILE A 426 3.50 16.17 3.72
N VAL A 427 2.48 15.44 3.23
CA VAL A 427 1.11 15.97 3.09
C VAL A 427 0.58 16.47 4.43
N SER A 428 0.80 15.72 5.51
CA SER A 428 0.38 16.10 6.86
C SER A 428 1.09 17.35 7.38
N ALA A 429 2.38 17.49 7.06
CA ALA A 429 3.16 18.68 7.42
C ALA A 429 2.70 19.90 6.62
N ILE A 430 2.44 19.78 5.31
CA ILE A 430 1.89 20.87 4.50
C ILE A 430 0.55 21.34 5.09
N ALA A 431 -0.36 20.42 5.43
CA ALA A 431 -1.68 20.72 5.99
C ALA A 431 -1.64 21.30 7.41
N ARG A 432 -0.55 21.06 8.16
CA ARG A 432 -0.40 21.52 9.54
C ARG A 432 -0.18 23.02 9.68
N TYR A 433 0.65 23.61 8.81
CA TYR A 433 1.18 24.96 9.02
C TYR A 433 0.28 26.06 8.45
N LEU A 434 -0.98 26.02 8.86
CA LEU A 434 -1.97 27.04 8.55
C LEU A 434 -2.14 28.02 9.73
N GLY A 435 -2.62 29.21 9.48
CA GLY A 435 -2.79 30.24 10.49
C GLY A 435 -1.45 30.86 10.94
N LYS A 436 -1.22 30.96 12.26
CA LYS A 436 -0.03 31.62 12.83
C LYS A 436 1.23 30.72 12.85
N SER A 437 1.06 29.41 12.73
CA SER A 437 2.18 28.46 12.80
C SER A 437 2.97 28.45 11.50
N ARG A 438 4.31 28.42 11.61
CA ARG A 438 5.26 28.26 10.51
C ARG A 438 6.19 27.08 10.82
N PRO A 439 6.67 26.32 9.82
CA PRO A 439 7.69 25.31 10.06
C PRO A 439 8.94 25.91 10.69
N GLN A 440 9.46 25.28 11.73
CA GLN A 440 10.71 25.67 12.39
C GLN A 440 11.68 24.51 12.39
N PRO A 441 13.01 24.76 12.36
CA PRO A 441 14.01 23.72 12.56
C PRO A 441 13.75 22.97 13.87
N GLY A 442 13.74 21.63 13.82
CA GLY A 442 13.49 20.78 14.99
C GLY A 442 12.02 20.48 15.29
N ASP A 443 11.08 21.04 14.54
CA ASP A 443 9.65 20.70 14.68
C ASP A 443 9.40 19.19 14.54
N ARG A 444 8.58 18.66 15.46
CA ARG A 444 8.18 17.23 15.40
C ARG A 444 7.54 16.84 14.08
N ALA A 445 6.83 17.77 13.44
CA ALA A 445 6.16 17.53 12.16
C ALA A 445 7.14 17.30 11.01
N LEU A 446 8.36 17.81 11.11
CA LEU A 446 9.43 17.67 10.09
C LEU A 446 10.40 16.53 10.40
N ARG A 447 10.41 15.99 11.62
CA ARG A 447 11.43 15.03 12.10
C ARG A 447 11.59 13.80 11.22
N ASN A 448 10.49 13.28 10.68
CA ASN A 448 10.47 12.07 9.86
C ASN A 448 10.43 12.36 8.35
N ILE A 449 10.67 13.60 7.97
CA ILE A 449 10.80 14.02 6.56
C ILE A 449 12.29 14.10 6.24
N PRO A 450 12.75 13.55 5.09
CA PRO A 450 14.12 13.69 4.63
C PRO A 450 14.55 15.17 4.60
N GLY A 451 15.82 15.46 4.98
CA GLY A 451 16.29 16.84 5.15
C GLY A 451 16.26 17.66 3.86
N ASP A 452 16.48 17.04 2.72
CA ASP A 452 16.39 17.63 1.38
C ASP A 452 14.96 18.06 1.02
N GLU A 453 13.96 17.42 1.58
CA GLU A 453 12.54 17.75 1.38
C GLU A 453 12.06 18.94 2.22
N HIS A 454 12.77 19.34 3.27
CA HIS A 454 12.33 20.43 4.14
C HIS A 454 12.09 21.74 3.38
N LYS A 455 12.98 22.09 2.45
CA LYS A 455 12.83 23.29 1.61
C LYS A 455 11.57 23.22 0.75
N HIS A 456 11.28 22.05 0.20
CA HIS A 456 10.08 21.81 -0.61
C HIS A 456 8.81 21.93 0.23
N VAL A 457 8.81 21.38 1.45
CA VAL A 457 7.67 21.51 2.38
C VAL A 457 7.40 22.98 2.71
N HIS A 458 8.43 23.80 3.02
CA HIS A 458 8.26 25.22 3.27
C HIS A 458 7.59 25.95 2.11
N ARG A 459 8.03 25.67 0.87
CA ARG A 459 7.49 26.25 -0.36
C ARG A 459 6.04 25.83 -0.57
N ALA A 460 5.71 24.54 -0.39
CA ALA A 460 4.36 24.01 -0.52
C ALA A 460 3.41 24.58 0.56
N VAL A 461 3.90 24.78 1.80
CA VAL A 461 3.14 25.45 2.87
C VAL A 461 2.76 26.86 2.45
N VAL A 462 3.66 27.64 1.87
CA VAL A 462 3.32 28.99 1.36
C VAL A 462 2.23 28.92 0.32
N LEU A 463 2.34 28.02 -0.67
CA LEU A 463 1.31 27.86 -1.71
C LEU A 463 -0.06 27.51 -1.12
N LEU A 464 -0.11 26.60 -0.14
CA LEU A 464 -1.36 26.25 0.51
C LEU A 464 -1.95 27.43 1.30
N ARG A 465 -1.13 28.22 2.00
CA ARG A 465 -1.57 29.41 2.75
C ARG A 465 -2.15 30.47 1.82
N LEU A 466 -1.50 30.71 0.68
CA LEU A 466 -2.03 31.62 -0.36
C LEU A 466 -3.36 31.08 -0.92
N ALA A 467 -3.48 29.76 -1.17
CA ALA A 467 -4.72 29.15 -1.64
C ALA A 467 -5.87 29.29 -0.61
N VAL A 468 -5.56 29.15 0.68
CA VAL A 468 -6.53 29.39 1.77
C VAL A 468 -6.91 30.86 1.85
N ALA A 469 -5.95 31.77 1.64
CA ALA A 469 -6.22 33.22 1.63
C ALA A 469 -7.15 33.64 0.47
N LEU A 470 -7.09 32.94 -0.67
CA LEU A 470 -7.97 33.14 -1.83
C LEU A 470 -9.39 32.57 -1.67
N ASN A 471 -9.70 31.94 -0.55
CA ASN A 471 -11.04 31.42 -0.24
C ASN A 471 -11.47 31.86 1.17
N GLN A 472 -11.17 33.11 1.53
CA GLN A 472 -11.39 33.61 2.88
C GLN A 472 -12.87 33.88 3.15
N ASP A 473 -13.62 34.33 2.15
CA ASP A 473 -15.07 34.55 2.20
C ASP A 473 -15.86 33.22 2.20
N ARG A 474 -15.17 32.10 1.92
CA ARG A 474 -15.76 30.76 1.78
C ARG A 474 -16.84 30.66 0.71
N ALA A 475 -16.83 31.56 -0.26
CA ALA A 475 -17.65 31.42 -1.45
C ALA A 475 -17.23 30.15 -2.23
N SER A 476 -18.17 29.58 -2.97
CA SER A 476 -17.86 28.41 -3.81
C SER A 476 -17.10 28.80 -5.09
N ASP A 477 -16.98 30.09 -5.36
CA ASP A 477 -16.34 30.61 -6.55
C ASP A 477 -14.81 30.46 -6.46
N VAL A 478 -14.21 29.98 -7.55
CA VAL A 478 -12.75 29.90 -7.69
C VAL A 478 -12.29 31.15 -8.42
N LEU A 479 -11.61 32.03 -7.70
CA LEU A 479 -11.06 33.26 -8.26
C LEU A 479 -9.94 32.91 -9.26
N ARG A 480 -9.88 33.66 -10.36
CA ARG A 480 -8.78 33.53 -11.31
C ARG A 480 -7.58 34.34 -10.80
N VAL A 481 -6.42 33.73 -10.75
CA VAL A 481 -5.18 34.36 -10.29
C VAL A 481 -4.13 34.26 -11.38
N ARG A 482 -3.43 35.37 -11.66
CA ARG A 482 -2.26 35.43 -12.53
C ARG A 482 -1.07 35.90 -11.72
N ALA A 483 0.10 35.30 -11.97
CA ALA A 483 1.33 35.69 -11.30
C ALA A 483 2.30 36.35 -12.27
N LYS A 484 2.83 37.52 -11.88
CA LYS A 484 3.97 38.17 -12.56
C LYS A 484 5.18 38.12 -11.67
N VAL A 485 6.18 37.36 -12.04
CA VAL A 485 7.37 37.09 -11.24
C VAL A 485 8.54 37.91 -11.75
N TYR A 486 9.06 38.82 -10.90
CA TYR A 486 10.24 39.63 -11.15
C TYR A 486 11.36 39.27 -10.17
N HIS A 487 12.56 39.74 -10.38
CA HIS A 487 13.74 39.40 -9.58
C HIS A 487 13.54 39.65 -8.07
N LYS A 488 12.92 40.76 -7.66
CA LYS A 488 12.70 41.13 -6.24
C LYS A 488 11.22 41.13 -5.83
N ARG A 489 10.30 41.00 -6.74
CA ARG A 489 8.87 41.20 -6.51
C ARG A 489 8.05 40.17 -7.24
N VAL A 490 6.94 39.79 -6.64
CA VAL A 490 5.90 38.93 -7.23
C VAL A 490 4.56 39.65 -7.09
N TYR A 491 3.83 39.77 -8.19
CA TYR A 491 2.48 40.32 -8.21
C TYR A 491 1.51 39.19 -8.46
N LEU A 492 0.51 39.05 -7.57
CA LEU A 492 -0.65 38.20 -7.77
C LEU A 492 -1.82 39.10 -8.15
N GLU A 493 -2.23 39.06 -9.41
CA GLU A 493 -3.40 39.74 -9.95
C GLU A 493 -4.60 38.80 -9.78
N VAL A 494 -5.60 39.24 -9.01
CA VAL A 494 -6.80 38.47 -8.68
C VAL A 494 -7.98 39.05 -9.40
N GLU A 495 -8.63 38.28 -10.29
CA GLU A 495 -9.88 38.69 -10.93
C GLU A 495 -11.01 38.61 -9.87
N PRO A 496 -11.74 39.72 -9.60
CA PRO A 496 -12.81 39.72 -8.60
C PRO A 496 -13.91 38.72 -8.96
N GLY A 497 -14.39 37.98 -7.97
CA GLY A 497 -15.59 37.15 -8.08
C GLY A 497 -16.87 37.95 -7.97
N ARG A 498 -18.02 37.29 -7.82
CA ARG A 498 -19.32 37.92 -7.66
C ARG A 498 -19.43 38.81 -6.40
N THR A 499 -18.69 38.44 -5.36
CA THR A 499 -18.64 39.13 -4.05
C THR A 499 -17.48 40.12 -3.94
N GLY A 500 -16.72 40.35 -5.01
CA GLY A 500 -15.47 41.11 -4.99
C GLY A 500 -14.26 40.22 -4.70
N ALA A 501 -13.17 40.81 -4.20
CA ALA A 501 -11.96 40.12 -3.78
C ALA A 501 -11.22 40.83 -2.63
N GLU A 502 -11.85 41.81 -1.98
CA GLU A 502 -11.20 42.65 -0.97
C GLU A 502 -10.71 41.87 0.23
N LEU A 503 -11.49 40.88 0.68
CA LEU A 503 -11.16 40.03 1.81
C LEU A 503 -9.98 39.09 1.49
N GLU A 504 -9.94 38.53 0.28
CA GLU A 504 -8.89 37.69 -0.24
C GLU A 504 -7.59 38.48 -0.42
N LEU A 505 -7.66 39.67 -1.04
CA LEU A 505 -6.52 40.57 -1.18
C LEU A 505 -5.92 40.98 0.16
N TRP A 506 -6.76 41.30 1.13
CA TRP A 506 -6.32 41.59 2.50
C TRP A 506 -5.66 40.34 3.15
N SER A 507 -6.24 39.17 2.98
CA SER A 507 -5.70 37.91 3.50
C SER A 507 -4.36 37.53 2.86
N LEU A 508 -4.23 37.72 1.54
CA LEU A 508 -2.97 37.53 0.81
C LEU A 508 -1.84 38.44 1.32
N ARG A 509 -2.16 39.70 1.62
CA ARG A 509 -1.19 40.66 2.18
C ARG A 509 -0.65 40.22 3.55
N LYS A 510 -1.43 39.53 4.36
CA LYS A 510 -0.94 38.93 5.62
C LYS A 510 0.11 37.85 5.41
N GLU A 511 0.06 37.15 4.31
CA GLU A 511 1.02 36.09 3.98
C GLU A 511 2.33 36.64 3.39
N ALA A 512 2.40 37.93 3.02
CA ALA A 512 3.57 38.55 2.36
C ALA A 512 4.87 38.40 3.19
N GLY A 513 4.79 38.48 4.51
CA GLY A 513 5.93 38.30 5.39
C GLY A 513 6.54 36.90 5.31
N TYR A 514 5.70 35.86 5.36
CA TYR A 514 6.17 34.47 5.24
C TYR A 514 6.59 34.13 3.80
N PHE A 515 5.90 34.67 2.81
CA PHE A 515 6.28 34.56 1.41
C PHE A 515 7.72 35.08 1.18
N ARG A 516 8.02 36.28 1.71
CA ARG A 516 9.37 36.88 1.62
C ARG A 516 10.44 36.03 2.32
N GLU A 517 10.11 35.48 3.49
CA GLU A 517 11.01 34.60 4.25
C GLU A 517 11.41 33.36 3.43
N VAL A 518 10.46 32.74 2.72
CA VAL A 518 10.69 31.48 1.98
C VAL A 518 11.27 31.72 0.60
N PHE A 519 10.81 32.75 -0.13
CA PHE A 519 11.19 32.99 -1.52
C PHE A 519 12.20 34.13 -1.72
N GLY A 520 12.47 34.91 -0.68
CA GLY A 520 13.37 36.08 -0.77
C GLY A 520 12.82 37.23 -1.61
N ARG A 521 11.50 37.26 -1.89
CA ARG A 521 10.85 38.25 -2.76
C ARG A 521 9.63 38.86 -2.09
N GLU A 522 9.36 40.14 -2.38
CA GLU A 522 8.19 40.84 -1.89
C GLU A 522 6.92 40.38 -2.65
N LEU A 523 5.85 40.11 -1.92
CA LEU A 523 4.55 39.75 -2.49
C LEU A 523 3.60 40.94 -2.51
N PHE A 524 3.03 41.23 -3.67
CA PHE A 524 1.98 42.21 -3.88
C PHE A 524 0.74 41.52 -4.42
N ALA A 525 -0.40 41.76 -3.78
CA ALA A 525 -1.71 41.27 -4.24
C ALA A 525 -2.55 42.47 -4.69
N THR A 526 -2.99 42.45 -5.94
CA THR A 526 -3.76 43.54 -6.58
C THR A 526 -4.98 42.94 -7.30
N PRO A 527 -6.08 43.71 -7.42
CA PRO A 527 -7.13 43.33 -8.34
C PRO A 527 -6.57 43.34 -9.77
N ALA A 528 -7.11 42.43 -10.63
CA ALA A 528 -6.71 42.30 -12.03
C ALA A 528 -7.27 43.44 -12.90
#